data_f6bfbe1296562a2d12452acbcb9aff46
#
_entry.id   f6bfbe1296562a2d12452acbcb9aff46
#
_cell.length_a   1.000
_cell.length_b   1.000
_cell.length_c   1.000
_cell.angle_alpha   90.00
_cell.angle_beta   90.00
_cell.angle_gamma   90.00
#
_symmetry.space_group_name_H-M   'P 1'
#
loop_
_entity.id
_entity.type
_entity.pdbx_description
1 polymer ?
#
loop_
_entity_poly.entity_id
_entity_poly.type
_entity_poly.pdbx_seq_one_letter_code
_entity_poly.pdbx_strand_id
1 'polypeptide(L)'
;KEVTITRLRDMMGTDLKGTNLVGLQKAANELGFTTAAVRVDRENFLSDFSLPCIAQVITDQGLAHFVVVFKKTTIKDEGARRKHMLQDAETRKEEEKKGKKHKCKDYVIIGDPGTELKKISLDEFYKNFTGVLLLLNPTSEFKGGKLGSRDGKDGKDGKDGKSGKYGMMKRYIDLLLPQKKLFFYAILSSVITTILGIASSMFNKILMDEVLPYGLNNLLVTLILVFSVVSITSTLIGFVRQWVLIHLSIKIDIPLMLGYFGHIFNLPMKFFATRKTGDITTRYSDADTIKSIFTSIALSLVMDISMAVITGIILFRMNAMLFSISLFMALVSILLVLVYKQPYKRINEESMAQSAALNSQMIESLRGIETVKCNANEQTELDNLEREYMKSLKISLRSSRISTTQGLISSFISTGFSMLTTYVGISQVLNGEMTLGGFMAFSTLSSYFTSPLSNLIGLQMQIQEASISMKRLTEIMDYPAENETAEGMEQSEMEKVEGDIEFKDVTFRYGNRAPALDHVSFTIPAGKKVALVGSSGSGKSTITKLLLKYYDPEDGEIDVNGVNLAEYSNHSVRRAIAYVPQNVELFSKTIYDNIRISRMDATLDEVKEAAKKADAHEFIRHL
;
A
#
# COMPACT_ATOMS: atom_id res chain seq x y z
N LYS A 1 15.62 -11.64 7.79
CA LYS A 1 14.67 -10.71 8.44
C LYS A 1 14.01 -9.89 7.33
N GLU A 2 12.70 -9.92 7.20
CA GLU A 2 11.98 -8.92 6.41
C GLU A 2 12.07 -7.60 7.20
N VAL A 3 12.77 -6.62 6.66
CA VAL A 3 12.84 -5.27 7.20
C VAL A 3 11.87 -4.41 6.41
N THR A 4 11.02 -3.65 7.09
CA THR A 4 10.09 -2.73 6.41
C THR A 4 10.84 -1.59 5.74
N ILE A 5 10.32 -1.08 4.62
CA ILE A 5 10.94 0.05 3.89
C ILE A 5 11.08 1.27 4.80
N THR A 6 10.11 1.50 5.67
CA THR A 6 10.12 2.58 6.66
C THR A 6 11.31 2.46 7.61
N ARG A 7 11.53 1.28 8.20
CA ARG A 7 12.67 1.03 9.09
C ARG A 7 14.01 1.14 8.37
N LEU A 8 14.09 0.66 7.12
CA LEU A 8 15.30 0.84 6.29
C LEU A 8 15.59 2.32 6.04
N ARG A 9 14.57 3.13 5.72
CA ARG A 9 14.73 4.59 5.53
C ARG A 9 15.26 5.26 6.79
N ASP A 10 14.75 4.89 7.96
CA ASP A 10 15.21 5.45 9.25
C ASP A 10 16.66 5.05 9.55
N MET A 11 17.02 3.76 9.36
CA MET A 11 18.40 3.26 9.53
C MET A 11 19.36 3.94 8.55
N MET A 12 18.94 4.16 7.31
CA MET A 12 19.76 4.84 6.28
C MET A 12 19.78 6.37 6.47
N GLY A 13 18.95 6.94 7.33
CA GLY A 13 18.78 8.40 7.45
C GLY A 13 18.32 9.04 6.14
N THR A 14 17.46 8.35 5.37
CA THR A 14 16.95 8.81 4.08
C THR A 14 16.00 9.97 4.27
N ASP A 15 16.18 11.05 3.51
CA ASP A 15 15.30 12.23 3.50
C ASP A 15 14.70 12.47 2.10
N LEU A 16 14.10 13.65 1.90
CA LEU A 16 13.51 14.06 0.62
C LEU A 16 14.53 14.17 -0.53
N LYS A 17 15.83 14.30 -0.22
CA LYS A 17 16.92 14.32 -1.21
C LYS A 17 17.50 12.94 -1.50
N GLY A 18 17.01 11.89 -0.83
CA GLY A 18 17.45 10.51 -1.01
C GLY A 18 18.38 10.02 0.10
N THR A 19 19.15 8.97 -0.19
CA THR A 19 20.13 8.39 0.73
C THR A 19 21.55 8.52 0.15
N ASN A 20 22.56 8.54 1.02
CA ASN A 20 23.95 8.56 0.64
C ASN A 20 24.64 7.20 0.94
N LEU A 21 25.88 7.06 0.49
CA LEU A 21 26.65 5.83 0.68
C LEU A 21 26.87 5.48 2.16
N VAL A 22 27.06 6.51 3.01
CA VAL A 22 27.26 6.35 4.46
C VAL A 22 25.98 5.80 5.11
N GLY A 23 24.82 6.28 4.71
CA GLY A 23 23.52 5.77 5.19
C GLY A 23 23.30 4.31 4.80
N LEU A 24 23.63 3.94 3.56
CA LEU A 24 23.58 2.54 3.12
C LEU A 24 24.53 1.65 3.93
N GLN A 25 25.74 2.13 4.20
CA GLN A 25 26.74 1.42 4.98
C GLN A 25 26.29 1.22 6.43
N LYS A 26 25.77 2.27 7.07
CA LYS A 26 25.24 2.21 8.44
C LYS A 26 24.11 1.18 8.55
N ALA A 27 23.12 1.27 7.69
CA ALA A 27 22.00 0.33 7.68
C ALA A 27 22.44 -1.12 7.41
N ALA A 28 23.38 -1.34 6.50
CA ALA A 28 23.90 -2.67 6.24
C ALA A 28 24.65 -3.24 7.44
N ASN A 29 25.45 -2.43 8.14
CA ASN A 29 26.16 -2.84 9.36
C ASN A 29 25.16 -3.20 10.48
N GLU A 30 24.12 -2.41 10.70
CA GLU A 30 23.07 -2.69 11.68
C GLU A 30 22.28 -3.97 11.35
N LEU A 31 22.20 -4.33 10.06
CA LEU A 31 21.56 -5.56 9.60
C LEU A 31 22.47 -6.80 9.71
N GLY A 32 23.72 -6.64 10.14
CA GLY A 32 24.67 -7.73 10.37
C GLY A 32 25.54 -8.03 9.15
N PHE A 33 25.82 -7.03 8.30
CA PHE A 33 26.83 -7.13 7.26
C PHE A 33 28.10 -6.38 7.68
N THR A 34 29.26 -6.87 7.30
CA THR A 34 30.48 -6.07 7.25
C THR A 34 30.53 -5.39 5.88
N THR A 35 30.72 -4.08 5.87
CA THR A 35 30.66 -3.29 4.64
C THR A 35 32.01 -2.64 4.33
N ALA A 36 32.38 -2.58 3.03
CA ALA A 36 33.52 -1.83 2.54
C ALA A 36 33.12 -0.99 1.33
N ALA A 37 33.24 0.33 1.46
CA ALA A 37 33.08 1.24 0.34
C ALA A 37 34.41 1.35 -0.41
N VAL A 38 34.41 0.98 -1.68
CA VAL A 38 35.60 0.96 -2.52
C VAL A 38 35.37 1.74 -3.81
N ARG A 39 36.41 2.38 -4.29
CA ARG A 39 36.41 2.97 -5.62
C ARG A 39 37.20 2.08 -6.58
N VAL A 40 36.55 1.65 -7.64
CA VAL A 40 37.11 0.71 -8.62
C VAL A 40 37.05 1.32 -10.02
N ASP A 41 38.10 1.08 -10.78
CA ASP A 41 38.16 1.33 -12.22
C ASP A 41 37.60 0.14 -13.02
N ARG A 42 37.62 0.23 -14.35
CA ARG A 42 37.12 -0.82 -15.24
C ARG A 42 37.86 -2.16 -15.08
N GLU A 43 39.16 -2.12 -14.84
CA GLU A 43 39.98 -3.33 -14.71
C GLU A 43 39.70 -4.03 -13.38
N ASN A 44 39.68 -3.26 -12.29
CA ASN A 44 39.41 -3.77 -10.96
C ASN A 44 37.95 -4.23 -10.76
N PHE A 45 36.99 -3.66 -11.51
CA PHE A 45 35.60 -4.18 -11.48
C PHE A 45 35.54 -5.63 -12.02
N LEU A 46 36.46 -6.03 -12.87
CA LEU A 46 36.50 -7.38 -13.43
C LEU A 46 37.16 -8.40 -12.50
N SER A 47 37.93 -7.95 -11.50
CA SER A 47 38.52 -8.81 -10.47
C SER A 47 37.46 -9.51 -9.65
N ASP A 48 37.81 -10.57 -8.93
CA ASP A 48 36.88 -11.30 -8.07
C ASP A 48 36.63 -10.52 -6.77
N PHE A 49 35.38 -10.20 -6.51
CA PHE A 49 34.88 -9.62 -5.27
C PHE A 49 33.52 -10.19 -4.90
N SER A 50 33.09 -9.98 -3.65
CA SER A 50 31.85 -10.52 -3.14
C SER A 50 30.63 -9.95 -3.87
N LEU A 51 29.74 -10.83 -4.34
CA LEU A 51 28.44 -10.51 -4.92
C LEU A 51 27.33 -11.17 -4.08
N PRO A 52 26.17 -10.54 -3.93
CA PRO A 52 25.78 -9.25 -4.51
C PRO A 52 26.46 -8.05 -3.83
N CYS A 53 26.68 -6.97 -4.59
CA CYS A 53 27.18 -5.70 -4.09
C CYS A 53 26.30 -4.55 -4.57
N ILE A 54 26.41 -3.36 -3.95
CA ILE A 54 25.68 -2.17 -4.37
C ILE A 54 26.63 -1.29 -5.18
N ALA A 55 26.21 -0.88 -6.39
CA ALA A 55 26.96 0.00 -7.27
C ALA A 55 26.25 1.35 -7.40
N GLN A 56 27.01 2.44 -7.42
CA GLN A 56 26.50 3.76 -7.73
C GLN A 56 26.55 4.00 -9.24
N VAL A 57 25.42 4.40 -9.80
CA VAL A 57 25.28 4.75 -11.22
C VAL A 57 24.69 6.15 -11.36
N ILE A 58 24.90 6.77 -12.51
CA ILE A 58 24.24 8.03 -12.88
C ILE A 58 23.09 7.67 -13.83
N THR A 59 21.90 8.13 -13.51
CA THR A 59 20.72 7.96 -14.38
C THR A 59 20.82 8.85 -15.62
N ASP A 60 20.01 8.58 -16.65
CA ASP A 60 19.93 9.41 -17.87
C ASP A 60 19.55 10.88 -17.56
N GLN A 61 19.00 11.14 -16.38
CA GLN A 61 18.68 12.48 -15.85
C GLN A 61 19.84 13.14 -15.07
N GLY A 62 21.02 12.50 -15.03
CA GLY A 62 22.19 13.03 -14.31
C GLY A 62 22.17 12.84 -12.80
N LEU A 63 21.20 12.08 -12.24
CA LEU A 63 21.07 11.86 -10.81
C LEU A 63 21.86 10.62 -10.38
N ALA A 64 22.52 10.70 -9.21
CA ALA A 64 23.17 9.56 -8.59
C ALA A 64 22.12 8.56 -8.09
N HIS A 65 22.27 7.29 -8.46
CA HIS A 65 21.37 6.20 -8.13
C HIS A 65 22.15 4.96 -7.68
N PHE A 66 21.56 4.12 -6.84
CA PHE A 66 22.17 2.89 -6.37
C PHE A 66 21.44 1.67 -6.93
N VAL A 67 22.21 0.76 -7.51
CA VAL A 67 21.71 -0.51 -8.07
C VAL A 67 22.44 -1.69 -7.43
N VAL A 68 21.79 -2.84 -7.34
CA VAL A 68 22.39 -4.07 -6.82
C VAL A 68 22.96 -4.88 -7.98
N VAL A 69 24.25 -5.19 -7.94
CA VAL A 69 24.91 -6.08 -8.89
C VAL A 69 24.83 -7.50 -8.35
N PHE A 70 24.04 -8.36 -9.01
CA PHE A 70 23.86 -9.75 -8.60
C PHE A 70 24.86 -10.70 -9.24
N LYS A 71 25.21 -10.45 -10.48
CA LYS A 71 26.11 -11.33 -11.24
C LYS A 71 26.83 -10.54 -12.32
N LYS A 72 28.11 -10.83 -12.49
CA LYS A 72 28.92 -10.41 -13.65
C LYS A 72 29.40 -11.65 -14.38
N THR A 73 29.46 -11.58 -15.69
CA THR A 73 30.00 -12.65 -16.53
C THR A 73 30.98 -12.01 -17.53
N THR A 74 32.18 -12.48 -17.51
CA THR A 74 33.28 -11.97 -18.36
C THR A 74 34.04 -13.12 -19.00
N ILE A 75 34.60 -12.88 -20.19
CA ILE A 75 35.53 -13.81 -20.82
C ILE A 75 36.90 -13.62 -20.15
N LYS A 76 37.46 -14.71 -19.63
CA LYS A 76 38.71 -14.68 -18.83
C LYS A 76 39.99 -14.33 -19.65
N ASP A 77 39.93 -14.40 -20.97
CA ASP A 77 41.07 -14.12 -21.85
C ASP A 77 40.92 -12.74 -22.51
N GLU A 78 41.87 -11.84 -22.25
CA GLU A 78 41.85 -10.44 -22.70
C GLU A 78 41.96 -10.33 -24.23
N GLY A 79 42.72 -11.22 -24.90
CA GLY A 79 42.81 -11.29 -26.36
C GLY A 79 41.51 -11.77 -27.03
N ALA A 80 40.88 -12.79 -26.45
CA ALA A 80 39.59 -13.28 -26.87
C ALA A 80 38.50 -12.25 -26.63
N ARG A 81 38.61 -11.45 -25.56
CA ARG A 81 37.69 -10.40 -25.18
C ARG A 81 37.70 -9.23 -26.18
N ARG A 82 38.86 -8.75 -26.59
CA ARG A 82 39.01 -7.67 -27.57
C ARG A 82 38.47 -8.09 -28.96
N LYS A 83 38.75 -9.32 -29.37
CA LYS A 83 38.18 -9.91 -30.60
C LYS A 83 36.68 -10.08 -30.54
N HIS A 84 36.15 -10.43 -29.37
CA HIS A 84 34.69 -10.60 -29.12
C HIS A 84 33.95 -9.26 -29.09
N MET A 85 34.54 -8.20 -28.50
CA MET A 85 33.95 -6.85 -28.52
C MET A 85 33.81 -6.29 -29.94
N LEU A 86 34.80 -6.52 -30.79
CA LEU A 86 34.74 -6.09 -32.19
C LEU A 86 33.68 -6.89 -32.97
N GLN A 87 33.64 -8.20 -32.77
CA GLN A 87 32.62 -9.06 -33.38
C GLN A 87 31.20 -8.78 -32.88
N ASP A 88 31.03 -8.53 -31.56
CA ASP A 88 29.71 -8.18 -30.99
C ASP A 88 29.21 -6.83 -31.49
N ALA A 89 30.07 -5.85 -31.73
CA ALA A 89 29.68 -4.55 -32.29
C ALA A 89 29.20 -4.65 -33.76
N GLU A 90 29.85 -5.50 -34.57
CA GLU A 90 29.44 -5.76 -35.95
C GLU A 90 28.14 -6.59 -36.01
N THR A 91 28.05 -7.65 -35.20
CA THR A 91 26.89 -8.54 -35.11
C THR A 91 25.67 -7.80 -34.59
N ARG A 92 25.87 -6.88 -33.62
CA ARG A 92 24.79 -6.02 -33.09
C ARG A 92 24.19 -5.14 -34.18
N LYS A 93 25.00 -4.52 -35.02
CA LYS A 93 24.53 -3.70 -36.15
C LYS A 93 23.79 -4.53 -37.20
N GLU A 94 24.19 -5.78 -37.42
CA GLU A 94 23.47 -6.68 -38.34
C GLU A 94 22.18 -7.25 -37.76
N GLU A 95 22.16 -7.57 -36.47
CA GLU A 95 20.98 -8.10 -35.78
C GLU A 95 19.92 -7.02 -35.51
N GLU A 96 20.31 -5.76 -35.21
CA GLU A 96 19.41 -4.61 -35.16
C GLU A 96 18.73 -4.36 -36.53
N LYS A 97 19.47 -4.51 -37.63
CA LYS A 97 18.89 -4.46 -38.99
C LYS A 97 17.89 -5.59 -39.28
N LYS A 98 18.01 -6.73 -38.58
CA LYS A 98 17.16 -7.93 -38.74
C LYS A 98 16.09 -8.07 -37.67
N GLY A 99 15.97 -7.11 -36.72
CA GLY A 99 14.97 -7.12 -35.64
C GLY A 99 15.20 -8.22 -34.58
N LYS A 100 16.39 -8.81 -34.50
CA LYS A 100 16.75 -9.86 -33.54
C LYS A 100 17.46 -9.32 -32.32
N LYS A 101 17.11 -9.76 -31.12
CA LYS A 101 17.80 -9.39 -29.88
C LYS A 101 19.19 -10.03 -29.81
N HIS A 102 20.24 -9.21 -29.77
CA HIS A 102 21.62 -9.67 -29.63
C HIS A 102 21.89 -10.32 -28.26
N LYS A 103 22.58 -11.49 -28.22
CA LYS A 103 23.01 -12.16 -26.99
C LYS A 103 24.47 -11.80 -26.68
N CYS A 104 24.68 -10.74 -25.89
CA CYS A 104 25.99 -10.36 -25.41
C CYS A 104 26.56 -11.43 -24.46
N LYS A 105 27.84 -11.80 -24.61
CA LYS A 105 28.52 -12.78 -23.74
C LYS A 105 29.05 -12.11 -22.46
N ASP A 106 29.49 -10.86 -22.54
CA ASP A 106 29.87 -10.04 -21.37
C ASP A 106 28.68 -9.24 -20.88
N TYR A 107 28.15 -9.60 -19.71
CA TYR A 107 26.97 -8.95 -19.15
C TYR A 107 27.00 -8.84 -17.63
N VAL A 108 26.26 -7.88 -17.14
CA VAL A 108 25.97 -7.68 -15.71
C VAL A 108 24.48 -7.84 -15.48
N ILE A 109 24.11 -8.55 -14.44
CA ILE A 109 22.73 -8.60 -13.95
C ILE A 109 22.63 -7.61 -12.82
N ILE A 110 21.85 -6.55 -13.04
CA ILE A 110 21.57 -5.52 -12.04
C ILE A 110 20.12 -5.59 -11.57
N GLY A 111 19.91 -5.35 -10.29
CA GLY A 111 18.59 -5.08 -9.70
C GLY A 111 18.50 -3.60 -9.40
N ASP A 112 17.62 -2.93 -10.10
CA ASP A 112 17.32 -1.53 -9.87
C ASP A 112 16.07 -1.45 -9.00
N PRO A 113 16.10 -0.74 -7.84
CA PRO A 113 14.96 -0.62 -6.95
C PRO A 113 13.70 -0.02 -7.61
N GLY A 114 13.88 0.79 -8.67
CA GLY A 114 12.79 1.42 -9.41
C GLY A 114 12.25 0.59 -10.58
N THR A 115 12.93 -0.51 -10.94
CA THR A 115 12.59 -1.35 -12.09
C THR A 115 12.80 -2.83 -11.77
N GLU A 116 12.82 -3.69 -12.77
CA GLU A 116 13.06 -5.12 -12.61
C GLU A 116 14.56 -5.47 -12.69
N LEU A 117 14.85 -6.76 -12.43
CA LEU A 117 16.16 -7.35 -12.73
C LEU A 117 16.47 -7.20 -14.23
N LYS A 118 17.50 -6.42 -14.54
CA LYS A 118 17.94 -6.18 -15.93
C LYS A 118 19.26 -6.88 -16.21
N LYS A 119 19.32 -7.50 -17.37
CA LYS A 119 20.57 -7.99 -17.94
C LYS A 119 21.05 -6.96 -18.96
N ILE A 120 22.15 -6.27 -18.65
CA ILE A 120 22.74 -5.22 -19.50
C ILE A 120 24.15 -5.63 -19.93
N SER A 121 24.61 -5.08 -21.05
CA SER A 121 26.00 -5.29 -21.48
C SER A 121 26.96 -4.58 -20.53
N LEU A 122 28.19 -5.10 -20.44
CA LEU A 122 29.20 -4.51 -19.58
C LEU A 122 29.54 -3.07 -19.99
N ASP A 123 29.54 -2.78 -21.29
CA ASP A 123 29.80 -1.43 -21.81
C ASP A 123 28.69 -0.45 -21.51
N GLU A 124 27.43 -0.89 -21.53
CA GLU A 124 26.28 -0.09 -21.16
C GLU A 124 26.29 0.21 -19.65
N PHE A 125 26.65 -0.76 -18.82
CA PHE A 125 26.84 -0.54 -17.39
C PHE A 125 27.92 0.50 -17.11
N TYR A 126 29.08 0.42 -17.78
CA TYR A 126 30.18 1.36 -17.56
C TYR A 126 29.91 2.79 -18.01
N LYS A 127 28.97 3.03 -18.92
CA LYS A 127 28.57 4.39 -19.30
C LYS A 127 27.99 5.17 -18.12
N ASN A 128 27.28 4.47 -17.25
CA ASN A 128 26.54 5.06 -16.15
C ASN A 128 27.20 4.80 -14.78
N PHE A 129 28.21 3.93 -14.71
CA PHE A 129 28.88 3.57 -13.47
C PHE A 129 29.87 4.64 -13.01
N THR A 130 29.76 5.07 -11.74
CA THR A 130 30.61 6.12 -11.15
C THR A 130 31.95 5.62 -10.60
N GLY A 131 32.17 4.32 -10.60
CA GLY A 131 33.35 3.68 -9.99
C GLY A 131 33.17 3.36 -8.51
N VAL A 132 32.03 3.64 -7.88
CA VAL A 132 31.81 3.41 -6.45
C VAL A 132 31.02 2.13 -6.23
N LEU A 133 31.58 1.22 -5.42
CA LEU A 133 30.95 -0.02 -4.97
C LEU A 133 30.86 -0.06 -3.45
N LEU A 134 29.77 -0.57 -2.93
CA LEU A 134 29.63 -0.99 -1.54
C LEU A 134 29.59 -2.52 -1.51
N LEU A 135 30.66 -3.12 -1.03
CA LEU A 135 30.78 -4.56 -0.84
C LEU A 135 30.11 -4.96 0.47
N LEU A 136 29.37 -6.06 0.44
CA LEU A 136 28.56 -6.55 1.55
C LEU A 136 28.99 -8.00 1.87
N ASN A 137 29.52 -8.23 3.06
CA ASN A 137 29.86 -9.57 3.53
C ASN A 137 29.01 -9.88 4.78
N PRO A 138 28.22 -10.96 4.79
CA PRO A 138 27.45 -11.33 5.97
C PRO A 138 28.36 -11.72 7.12
N THR A 139 28.10 -11.19 8.32
CA THR A 139 28.82 -11.59 9.55
C THR A 139 28.21 -12.86 10.15
N SER A 140 28.86 -13.44 11.15
CA SER A 140 28.30 -14.58 11.92
C SER A 140 26.99 -14.25 12.63
N GLU A 141 26.72 -12.98 12.88
CA GLU A 141 25.47 -12.47 13.45
C GLU A 141 24.34 -12.34 12.41
N PHE A 142 24.67 -12.41 11.12
CA PHE A 142 23.69 -12.35 10.04
C PHE A 142 22.86 -13.63 10.04
N LYS A 143 21.69 -13.58 10.64
CA LYS A 143 20.67 -14.64 10.55
C LYS A 143 19.94 -14.49 9.21
N GLY A 144 20.54 -14.98 8.15
CA GLY A 144 19.95 -15.01 6.81
C GLY A 144 18.70 -15.89 6.79
N GLY A 145 17.54 -15.29 6.56
CA GLY A 145 16.35 -16.03 6.15
C GLY A 145 16.50 -16.47 4.70
N LYS A 146 16.50 -17.78 4.42
CA LYS A 146 16.40 -18.31 3.06
C LYS A 146 15.13 -17.79 2.41
N LEU A 147 15.27 -17.00 1.36
CA LEU A 147 14.18 -16.74 0.44
C LEU A 147 13.78 -18.09 -0.20
N GLY A 148 12.64 -18.65 0.20
CA GLY A 148 12.00 -19.76 -0.51
C GLY A 148 12.64 -21.14 -0.33
N SER A 149 12.58 -21.73 0.86
CA SER A 149 12.39 -23.16 1.00
C SER A 149 11.37 -23.40 2.12
N ARG A 150 10.26 -23.99 1.73
CA ARG A 150 9.38 -24.70 2.65
C ARG A 150 10.18 -25.87 3.20
N ASP A 151 10.63 -25.75 4.43
CA ASP A 151 10.69 -26.91 5.32
C ASP A 151 10.83 -26.42 6.75
N GLY A 152 9.88 -26.86 7.54
CA GLY A 152 9.75 -26.50 8.93
C GLY A 152 10.64 -27.34 9.82
N LYS A 153 10.75 -26.83 10.97
CA LYS A 153 11.18 -27.32 12.29
C LYS A 153 12.51 -26.77 12.75
N ASP A 154 12.35 -26.21 13.95
CA ASP A 154 13.32 -25.82 14.95
C ASP A 154 13.81 -24.36 14.93
N GLY A 155 13.34 -23.65 15.96
CA GLY A 155 13.81 -22.33 16.38
C GLY A 155 12.74 -21.54 17.10
N LYS A 156 12.50 -21.85 18.37
CA LYS A 156 11.82 -20.97 19.32
C LYS A 156 12.72 -19.75 19.50
N ASP A 157 12.48 -18.68 18.80
CA ASP A 157 12.78 -17.27 19.05
C ASP A 157 12.72 -16.50 17.71
N GLY A 158 11.52 -16.22 17.28
CA GLY A 158 11.24 -15.47 16.05
C GLY A 158 9.82 -14.92 16.07
N LYS A 159 9.44 -14.26 17.18
CA LYS A 159 8.09 -13.72 17.33
C LYS A 159 7.80 -12.48 16.45
N ASP A 160 8.81 -11.81 15.91
CA ASP A 160 8.62 -10.49 15.29
C ASP A 160 8.21 -10.51 13.80
N GLY A 161 8.48 -11.57 13.05
CA GLY A 161 8.13 -11.63 11.61
C GLY A 161 6.72 -12.13 11.30
N LYS A 162 6.10 -12.91 12.20
CA LYS A 162 4.70 -13.34 12.09
C LYS A 162 3.74 -12.37 12.80
N SER A 163 4.24 -11.55 13.73
CA SER A 163 3.46 -10.58 14.49
C SER A 163 2.83 -9.50 13.60
N GLY A 164 3.51 -8.97 12.61
CA GLY A 164 2.98 -7.89 11.77
C GLY A 164 1.74 -8.29 10.97
N LYS A 165 1.76 -9.44 10.30
CA LYS A 165 0.63 -9.91 9.49
C LYS A 165 -0.55 -10.42 10.33
N TYR A 166 -0.26 -11.12 11.42
CA TYR A 166 -1.27 -11.58 12.39
C TYR A 166 -1.78 -10.44 13.27
N GLY A 167 -0.91 -9.51 13.65
CA GLY A 167 -1.28 -8.36 14.48
C GLY A 167 -2.27 -7.43 13.78
N MET A 168 -2.06 -7.17 12.49
CA MET A 168 -2.98 -6.33 11.72
C MET A 168 -4.32 -7.03 11.46
N MET A 169 -4.30 -8.28 11.01
CA MET A 169 -5.54 -9.06 10.84
C MET A 169 -6.33 -9.11 12.15
N LYS A 170 -5.65 -9.24 13.29
CA LYS A 170 -6.27 -9.18 14.60
C LYS A 170 -6.87 -7.81 14.89
N ARG A 171 -6.15 -6.70 14.65
CA ARG A 171 -6.69 -5.33 14.80
C ARG A 171 -7.96 -5.11 13.96
N TYR A 172 -7.98 -5.61 12.70
CA TYR A 172 -9.19 -5.52 11.87
C TYR A 172 -10.32 -6.42 12.38
N ILE A 173 -10.01 -7.62 12.83
CA ILE A 173 -11.00 -8.51 13.46
C ILE A 173 -11.55 -7.85 14.73
N ASP A 174 -10.72 -7.20 15.52
CA ASP A 174 -11.13 -6.48 16.73
C ASP A 174 -12.04 -5.27 16.41
N LEU A 175 -11.89 -4.64 15.23
CA LEU A 175 -12.84 -3.62 14.71
C LEU A 175 -14.16 -4.23 14.25
N LEU A 176 -14.16 -5.49 13.78
CA LEU A 176 -15.35 -6.21 13.33
C LEU A 176 -16.15 -6.82 14.50
N LEU A 177 -15.47 -7.30 15.54
CA LEU A 177 -16.08 -7.99 16.67
C LEU A 177 -17.19 -7.19 17.38
N PRO A 178 -17.10 -5.86 17.59
CA PRO A 178 -18.18 -5.08 18.19
C PRO A 178 -19.46 -5.09 17.35
N GLN A 179 -19.35 -5.30 16.04
CA GLN A 179 -20.47 -5.28 15.10
C GLN A 179 -21.08 -6.67 14.85
N LYS A 180 -20.79 -7.68 15.69
CA LYS A 180 -21.27 -9.08 15.53
C LYS A 180 -22.77 -9.22 15.32
N LYS A 181 -23.59 -8.32 15.90
CA LYS A 181 -25.04 -8.31 15.71
C LYS A 181 -25.43 -7.98 14.27
N LEU A 182 -24.80 -6.95 13.66
CA LEU A 182 -25.05 -6.58 12.27
C LEU A 182 -24.58 -7.66 11.30
N PHE A 183 -23.43 -8.29 11.57
CA PHE A 183 -22.97 -9.45 10.82
C PHE A 183 -23.96 -10.61 10.89
N PHE A 184 -24.47 -10.89 12.08
CA PHE A 184 -25.48 -11.93 12.26
C PHE A 184 -26.75 -11.64 11.45
N TYR A 185 -27.27 -10.39 11.48
CA TYR A 185 -28.43 -10.01 10.68
C TYR A 185 -28.18 -10.09 9.16
N ALA A 186 -26.98 -9.73 8.71
CA ALA A 186 -26.59 -9.86 7.30
C ALA A 186 -26.55 -11.33 6.85
N ILE A 187 -25.96 -12.21 7.66
CA ILE A 187 -25.91 -13.66 7.40
C ILE A 187 -27.34 -14.24 7.46
N LEU A 188 -28.12 -13.90 8.48
CA LEU A 188 -29.49 -14.39 8.63
C LEU A 188 -30.36 -14.01 7.43
N SER A 189 -30.31 -12.73 7.00
CA SER A 189 -31.04 -12.28 5.81
C SER A 189 -30.57 -12.99 4.53
N SER A 190 -29.28 -13.30 4.40
CA SER A 190 -28.76 -14.08 3.28
C SER A 190 -29.30 -15.51 3.29
N VAL A 191 -29.30 -16.18 4.45
CA VAL A 191 -29.87 -17.53 4.60
C VAL A 191 -31.36 -17.54 4.25
N ILE A 192 -32.12 -16.56 4.75
CA ILE A 192 -33.56 -16.44 4.42
C ILE A 192 -33.76 -16.20 2.93
N THR A 193 -32.98 -15.32 2.30
CA THR A 193 -33.05 -15.09 0.84
C THR A 193 -32.73 -16.37 0.07
N THR A 194 -31.75 -17.16 0.52
CA THR A 194 -31.42 -18.45 -0.07
C THR A 194 -32.57 -19.45 0.05
N ILE A 195 -33.21 -19.55 1.22
CA ILE A 195 -34.38 -20.42 1.45
C ILE A 195 -35.55 -20.01 0.54
N LEU A 196 -35.83 -18.70 0.42
CA LEU A 196 -36.86 -18.19 -0.47
C LEU A 196 -36.51 -18.46 -1.95
N GLY A 197 -35.23 -18.38 -2.33
CA GLY A 197 -34.75 -18.76 -3.66
C GLY A 197 -34.95 -20.25 -3.95
N ILE A 198 -34.71 -21.12 -2.95
CA ILE A 198 -35.01 -22.57 -3.06
C ILE A 198 -36.52 -22.80 -3.21
N ALA A 199 -37.34 -22.12 -2.38
CA ALA A 199 -38.79 -22.19 -2.51
C ALA A 199 -39.23 -21.72 -3.91
N SER A 200 -38.65 -20.63 -4.43
CA SER A 200 -38.93 -20.14 -5.79
C SER A 200 -38.57 -21.16 -6.88
N SER A 201 -37.52 -21.98 -6.69
CA SER A 201 -37.19 -23.05 -7.66
C SER A 201 -38.27 -24.13 -7.73
N MET A 202 -39.01 -24.37 -6.64
CA MET A 202 -40.13 -25.35 -6.61
C MET A 202 -41.32 -24.90 -7.48
N PHE A 203 -41.45 -23.58 -7.74
CA PHE A 203 -42.46 -23.09 -8.69
C PHE A 203 -42.32 -23.75 -10.06
N ASN A 204 -41.09 -23.74 -10.65
CA ASN A 204 -40.83 -24.35 -11.93
C ASN A 204 -41.10 -25.85 -11.91
N LYS A 205 -40.79 -26.51 -10.79
CA LYS A 205 -41.06 -27.94 -10.63
C LYS A 205 -42.56 -28.22 -10.65
N ILE A 206 -43.34 -27.57 -9.81
CA ILE A 206 -44.79 -27.81 -9.72
C ILE A 206 -45.49 -27.40 -11.03
N LEU A 207 -45.05 -26.32 -11.65
CA LEU A 207 -45.59 -25.85 -12.94
C LEU A 207 -45.44 -26.91 -14.02
N MET A 208 -44.24 -27.51 -14.13
CA MET A 208 -43.93 -28.48 -15.21
C MET A 208 -44.42 -29.89 -14.92
N ASP A 209 -44.46 -30.29 -13.65
CA ASP A 209 -44.82 -31.66 -13.27
C ASP A 209 -46.32 -31.83 -12.98
N GLU A 210 -47.00 -30.79 -12.50
CA GLU A 210 -48.41 -30.89 -12.03
C GLU A 210 -49.35 -30.04 -12.89
N VAL A 211 -49.05 -28.77 -13.11
CA VAL A 211 -49.97 -27.83 -13.76
C VAL A 211 -50.10 -28.11 -15.25
N LEU A 212 -48.94 -28.24 -15.92
CA LEU A 212 -48.92 -28.36 -17.38
C LEU A 212 -49.48 -29.70 -17.88
N PRO A 213 -49.12 -30.88 -17.31
CA PRO A 213 -49.63 -32.15 -17.77
C PRO A 213 -51.12 -32.36 -17.51
N TYR A 214 -51.64 -31.80 -16.42
CA TYR A 214 -53.04 -32.00 -16.01
C TYR A 214 -53.96 -30.82 -16.33
N GLY A 215 -53.45 -29.73 -16.94
CA GLY A 215 -54.25 -28.55 -17.33
C GLY A 215 -54.95 -27.83 -16.17
N LEU A 216 -54.31 -27.80 -14.99
CA LEU A 216 -54.92 -27.29 -13.73
C LEU A 216 -54.87 -25.76 -13.63
N ASN A 217 -55.76 -25.05 -14.36
CA ASN A 217 -55.80 -23.59 -14.38
C ASN A 217 -55.98 -22.95 -12.99
N ASN A 218 -56.81 -23.52 -12.11
CA ASN A 218 -56.99 -22.99 -10.75
C ASN A 218 -55.71 -23.09 -9.90
N LEU A 219 -54.97 -24.20 -10.06
CA LEU A 219 -53.69 -24.36 -9.39
C LEU A 219 -52.64 -23.38 -9.92
N LEU A 220 -52.63 -23.09 -11.24
CA LEU A 220 -51.77 -22.08 -11.84
C LEU A 220 -51.95 -20.70 -11.20
N VAL A 221 -53.22 -20.22 -11.09
CA VAL A 221 -53.51 -18.91 -10.45
C VAL A 221 -53.02 -18.89 -9.01
N THR A 222 -53.31 -19.95 -8.25
CA THR A 222 -52.89 -20.05 -6.84
C THR A 222 -51.35 -20.04 -6.72
N LEU A 223 -50.63 -20.78 -7.58
CA LEU A 223 -49.18 -20.82 -7.62
C LEU A 223 -48.60 -19.42 -7.93
N ILE A 224 -49.12 -18.73 -8.95
CA ILE A 224 -48.68 -17.37 -9.31
C ILE A 224 -48.83 -16.44 -8.12
N LEU A 225 -49.98 -16.46 -7.41
CA LEU A 225 -50.18 -15.63 -6.24
C LEU A 225 -49.19 -15.94 -5.10
N VAL A 226 -49.03 -17.22 -4.76
CA VAL A 226 -48.10 -17.65 -3.68
C VAL A 226 -46.67 -17.25 -4.01
N PHE A 227 -46.20 -17.56 -5.22
CA PHE A 227 -44.84 -17.25 -5.60
C PHE A 227 -44.58 -15.76 -5.86
N SER A 228 -45.61 -14.98 -6.22
CA SER A 228 -45.54 -13.52 -6.24
C SER A 228 -45.26 -12.97 -4.83
N VAL A 229 -45.97 -13.48 -3.81
CA VAL A 229 -45.73 -13.10 -2.41
C VAL A 229 -44.31 -13.51 -1.98
N VAL A 230 -43.84 -14.73 -2.31
CA VAL A 230 -42.48 -15.19 -2.03
C VAL A 230 -41.46 -14.29 -2.70
N SER A 231 -41.64 -13.92 -3.96
CA SER A 231 -40.75 -13.04 -4.72
C SER A 231 -40.68 -11.63 -4.13
N ILE A 232 -41.83 -11.05 -3.80
CA ILE A 232 -41.91 -9.72 -3.15
C ILE A 232 -41.20 -9.77 -1.79
N THR A 233 -41.46 -10.80 -0.98
CA THR A 233 -40.80 -10.98 0.31
C THR A 233 -39.30 -11.10 0.18
N SER A 234 -38.83 -11.89 -0.80
CA SER A 234 -37.39 -12.05 -1.11
C SER A 234 -36.74 -10.72 -1.49
N THR A 235 -37.43 -9.91 -2.31
CA THR A 235 -36.95 -8.57 -2.71
C THR A 235 -36.86 -7.64 -1.52
N LEU A 236 -37.88 -7.63 -0.64
CA LEU A 236 -37.88 -6.80 0.58
C LEU A 236 -36.76 -7.22 1.54
N ILE A 237 -36.53 -8.52 1.74
CA ILE A 237 -35.42 -9.01 2.58
C ILE A 237 -34.07 -8.66 1.94
N GLY A 238 -33.96 -8.74 0.61
CA GLY A 238 -32.78 -8.28 -0.13
C GLY A 238 -32.49 -6.79 0.10
N PHE A 239 -33.53 -5.96 0.10
CA PHE A 239 -33.41 -4.52 0.43
C PHE A 239 -32.93 -4.31 1.88
N VAL A 240 -33.57 -4.97 2.85
CA VAL A 240 -33.17 -4.89 4.28
C VAL A 240 -31.72 -5.34 4.44
N ARG A 241 -31.34 -6.43 3.79
CA ARG A 241 -29.95 -6.91 3.77
C ARG A 241 -28.99 -5.83 3.28
N GLN A 242 -29.28 -5.20 2.14
CA GLN A 242 -28.43 -4.14 1.59
C GLN A 242 -28.30 -2.96 2.55
N TRP A 243 -29.39 -2.61 3.23
CA TRP A 243 -29.40 -1.54 4.24
C TRP A 243 -28.52 -1.87 5.46
N VAL A 244 -28.60 -3.12 5.94
CA VAL A 244 -27.73 -3.62 7.02
C VAL A 244 -26.25 -3.56 6.61
N LEU A 245 -25.95 -3.93 5.35
CA LEU A 245 -24.57 -3.87 4.81
C LEU A 245 -24.03 -2.44 4.76
N ILE A 246 -24.84 -1.47 4.34
CA ILE A 246 -24.46 -0.04 4.33
C ILE A 246 -24.18 0.44 5.76
N HIS A 247 -25.04 0.11 6.72
CA HIS A 247 -24.83 0.48 8.13
C HIS A 247 -23.57 -0.15 8.71
N LEU A 248 -23.30 -1.40 8.39
CA LEU A 248 -22.08 -2.10 8.80
C LEU A 248 -20.84 -1.44 8.20
N SER A 249 -20.91 -1.06 6.91
CA SER A 249 -19.82 -0.34 6.25
C SER A 249 -19.46 0.95 6.98
N ILE A 250 -20.47 1.78 7.29
CA ILE A 250 -20.27 3.04 8.02
C ILE A 250 -19.68 2.81 9.42
N LYS A 251 -20.16 1.79 10.11
CA LYS A 251 -19.69 1.43 11.46
C LYS A 251 -18.24 0.93 11.51
N ILE A 252 -17.74 0.42 10.40
CA ILE A 252 -16.32 0.01 10.26
C ILE A 252 -15.47 1.19 9.77
N ASP A 253 -16.01 2.01 8.87
CA ASP A 253 -15.32 3.13 8.24
C ASP A 253 -14.88 4.19 9.26
N ILE A 254 -15.81 4.63 10.11
CA ILE A 254 -15.54 5.71 11.07
C ILE A 254 -14.34 5.41 11.98
N PRO A 255 -14.29 4.27 12.72
CA PRO A 255 -13.14 3.97 13.58
C PRO A 255 -11.83 3.76 12.80
N LEU A 256 -11.91 3.18 11.59
CA LEU A 256 -10.74 2.96 10.75
C LEU A 256 -10.12 4.29 10.32
N MET A 257 -10.95 5.19 9.78
CA MET A 257 -10.48 6.48 9.27
C MET A 257 -10.06 7.43 10.38
N LEU A 258 -10.85 7.53 11.46
CA LEU A 258 -10.48 8.36 12.61
C LEU A 258 -9.25 7.80 13.33
N GLY A 259 -9.11 6.48 13.43
CA GLY A 259 -7.92 5.83 13.97
C GLY A 259 -6.66 6.14 13.13
N TYR A 260 -6.80 6.09 11.79
CA TYR A 260 -5.72 6.45 10.88
C TYR A 260 -5.31 7.93 11.03
N PHE A 261 -6.25 8.86 10.99
CA PHE A 261 -5.96 10.29 11.18
C PHE A 261 -5.39 10.57 12.57
N GLY A 262 -5.98 9.97 13.61
CA GLY A 262 -5.48 10.12 14.98
C GLY A 262 -4.03 9.65 15.10
N HIS A 263 -3.69 8.51 14.49
CA HIS A 263 -2.32 8.02 14.47
C HIS A 263 -1.37 8.96 13.72
N ILE A 264 -1.75 9.42 12.51
CA ILE A 264 -0.93 10.35 11.72
C ILE A 264 -0.63 11.62 12.51
N PHE A 265 -1.61 12.24 13.14
CA PHE A 265 -1.39 13.48 13.91
C PHE A 265 -0.51 13.28 15.14
N ASN A 266 -0.39 12.05 15.62
CA ASN A 266 0.49 11.69 16.73
C ASN A 266 1.89 11.22 16.28
N LEU A 267 2.20 11.21 14.97
CA LEU A 267 3.53 10.85 14.50
C LEU A 267 4.55 11.98 14.73
N PRO A 268 5.83 11.64 14.99
CA PRO A 268 6.86 12.62 15.22
C PRO A 268 7.16 13.48 13.98
N MET A 269 7.62 14.72 14.17
CA MET A 269 7.92 15.66 13.09
C MET A 269 8.95 15.12 12.09
N LYS A 270 9.86 14.26 12.53
CA LYS A 270 10.82 13.53 11.69
C LYS A 270 10.14 12.73 10.58
N PHE A 271 8.97 12.13 10.88
CA PHE A 271 8.18 11.39 9.89
C PHE A 271 7.73 12.29 8.73
N PHE A 272 7.20 13.49 9.05
CA PHE A 272 6.72 14.46 8.06
C PHE A 272 7.87 15.11 7.27
N ALA A 273 8.99 15.38 7.93
CA ALA A 273 10.17 15.96 7.29
C ALA A 273 10.84 15.03 6.26
N THR A 274 10.66 13.73 6.41
CA THR A 274 11.28 12.71 5.53
C THR A 274 10.36 12.20 4.42
N ARG A 275 9.10 12.61 4.40
CA ARG A 275 8.09 12.15 3.44
C ARG A 275 7.41 13.29 2.71
N LYS A 276 7.03 13.04 1.47
CA LYS A 276 6.22 13.99 0.69
C LYS A 276 4.77 13.93 1.19
N THR A 277 4.10 15.07 1.27
CA THR A 277 2.66 15.14 1.63
C THR A 277 1.80 14.23 0.72
N GLY A 278 2.15 14.15 -0.58
CA GLY A 278 1.49 13.24 -1.53
C GLY A 278 1.59 11.76 -1.14
N ASP A 279 2.70 11.32 -0.54
CA ASP A 279 2.84 9.94 -0.04
C ASP A 279 1.86 9.67 1.11
N ILE A 280 1.64 10.64 1.99
CA ILE A 280 0.73 10.52 3.14
C ILE A 280 -0.73 10.50 2.65
N THR A 281 -1.08 11.37 1.70
CA THR A 281 -2.45 11.41 1.14
C THR A 281 -2.79 10.18 0.31
N THR A 282 -1.82 9.57 -0.39
CA THR A 282 -2.07 8.29 -1.09
C THR A 282 -2.37 7.14 -0.12
N ARG A 283 -1.84 7.18 1.12
CA ARG A 283 -2.17 6.19 2.15
C ARG A 283 -3.61 6.32 2.68
N TYR A 284 -4.18 7.51 2.61
CA TYR A 284 -5.62 7.67 2.85
C TYR A 284 -6.45 6.88 1.82
N SER A 285 -6.08 6.97 0.54
CA SER A 285 -6.73 6.16 -0.51
C SER A 285 -6.51 4.66 -0.31
N ASP A 286 -5.32 4.25 0.18
CA ASP A 286 -5.05 2.86 0.56
C ASP A 286 -6.01 2.41 1.70
N ALA A 287 -6.27 3.26 2.69
CA ALA A 287 -7.22 2.97 3.78
C ALA A 287 -8.66 2.84 3.27
N ASP A 288 -9.09 3.68 2.32
CA ASP A 288 -10.41 3.57 1.69
C ASP A 288 -10.56 2.28 0.86
N THR A 289 -9.50 1.88 0.15
CA THR A 289 -9.45 0.59 -0.55
C THR A 289 -9.61 -0.58 0.42
N ILE A 290 -8.91 -0.56 1.54
CA ILE A 290 -9.00 -1.60 2.58
C ILE A 290 -10.41 -1.67 3.15
N LYS A 291 -11.03 -0.53 3.48
CA LYS A 291 -12.41 -0.43 3.94
C LYS A 291 -13.37 -1.10 2.96
N SER A 292 -13.31 -0.72 1.67
CA SER A 292 -14.22 -1.24 0.65
C SER A 292 -14.15 -2.75 0.53
N ILE A 293 -12.95 -3.31 0.74
CA ILE A 293 -12.69 -4.75 0.67
C ILE A 293 -13.22 -5.48 1.89
N PHE A 294 -12.98 -4.96 3.10
CA PHE A 294 -13.50 -5.60 4.31
C PHE A 294 -15.01 -5.59 4.40
N THR A 295 -15.65 -4.52 3.92
CA THR A 295 -17.11 -4.40 3.97
C THR A 295 -17.80 -5.15 2.85
N SER A 296 -17.34 -5.05 1.60
CA SER A 296 -17.99 -5.72 0.47
C SER A 296 -17.52 -7.15 0.26
N ILE A 297 -16.20 -7.38 0.32
CA ILE A 297 -15.64 -8.70 -0.02
C ILE A 297 -15.83 -9.70 1.11
N ALA A 298 -15.49 -9.34 2.36
CA ALA A 298 -15.58 -10.28 3.47
C ALA A 298 -17.04 -10.75 3.69
N LEU A 299 -17.98 -9.80 3.58
CA LEU A 299 -19.40 -10.13 3.69
C LEU A 299 -19.92 -10.92 2.50
N SER A 300 -19.59 -10.52 1.26
CA SER A 300 -19.98 -11.28 0.08
C SER A 300 -19.45 -12.70 0.13
N LEU A 301 -18.18 -12.89 0.52
CA LEU A 301 -17.60 -14.23 0.65
C LEU A 301 -18.32 -15.11 1.67
N VAL A 302 -18.65 -14.57 2.86
CA VAL A 302 -19.36 -15.34 3.89
C VAL A 302 -20.77 -15.72 3.39
N MET A 303 -21.45 -14.80 2.72
CA MET A 303 -22.79 -15.05 2.16
C MET A 303 -22.73 -16.03 0.99
N ASP A 304 -21.79 -15.84 0.07
CA ASP A 304 -21.60 -16.69 -1.10
C ASP A 304 -21.24 -18.12 -0.69
N ILE A 305 -20.36 -18.28 0.30
CA ILE A 305 -19.99 -19.59 0.85
C ILE A 305 -21.20 -20.26 1.50
N SER A 306 -21.97 -19.53 2.34
CA SER A 306 -23.15 -20.10 3.00
C SER A 306 -24.20 -20.53 1.99
N MET A 307 -24.45 -19.72 0.95
CA MET A 307 -25.36 -20.03 -0.15
C MET A 307 -24.89 -21.26 -0.94
N ALA A 308 -23.62 -21.33 -1.29
CA ALA A 308 -23.05 -22.46 -2.01
C ALA A 308 -23.13 -23.77 -1.21
N VAL A 309 -22.88 -23.73 0.11
CA VAL A 309 -22.98 -24.91 0.99
C VAL A 309 -24.41 -25.40 1.08
N ILE A 310 -25.36 -24.50 1.38
CA ILE A 310 -26.79 -24.86 1.52
C ILE A 310 -27.32 -25.44 0.20
N THR A 311 -27.11 -24.73 -0.92
CA THR A 311 -27.58 -25.18 -2.23
C THR A 311 -26.87 -26.47 -2.68
N GLY A 312 -25.57 -26.61 -2.39
CA GLY A 312 -24.81 -27.80 -2.68
C GLY A 312 -25.36 -29.06 -2.00
N ILE A 313 -25.74 -28.97 -0.71
CA ILE A 313 -26.37 -30.10 0.01
C ILE A 313 -27.70 -30.47 -0.63
N ILE A 314 -28.50 -29.51 -1.06
CA ILE A 314 -29.80 -29.76 -1.68
C ILE A 314 -29.63 -30.36 -3.05
N LEU A 315 -28.75 -29.82 -3.90
CA LEU A 315 -28.44 -30.34 -5.22
C LEU A 315 -27.95 -31.81 -5.15
N PHE A 316 -27.06 -32.12 -4.18
CA PHE A 316 -26.59 -33.47 -3.95
C PHE A 316 -27.73 -34.44 -3.61
N ARG A 317 -28.71 -34.00 -2.78
CA ARG A 317 -29.88 -34.81 -2.45
C ARG A 317 -30.89 -34.94 -3.60
N MET A 318 -30.95 -33.93 -4.48
CA MET A 318 -31.82 -33.99 -5.66
C MET A 318 -31.27 -34.94 -6.71
N ASN A 319 -29.99 -34.80 -7.06
CA ASN A 319 -29.34 -35.68 -8.04
C ASN A 319 -27.82 -35.62 -7.86
N ALA A 320 -27.23 -36.70 -7.35
CA ALA A 320 -25.80 -36.81 -7.09
C ALA A 320 -24.93 -36.74 -8.36
N MET A 321 -25.44 -37.30 -9.50
CA MET A 321 -24.70 -37.28 -10.76
C MET A 321 -24.60 -35.88 -11.35
N LEU A 322 -25.71 -35.15 -11.43
CA LEU A 322 -25.72 -33.77 -11.91
C LEU A 322 -24.94 -32.82 -10.95
N PHE A 323 -25.00 -33.08 -9.65
CA PHE A 323 -24.21 -32.34 -8.66
C PHE A 323 -22.71 -32.57 -8.83
N SER A 324 -22.28 -33.82 -9.15
CA SER A 324 -20.85 -34.08 -9.38
C SER A 324 -20.29 -33.31 -10.58
N ILE A 325 -21.09 -33.10 -11.63
CA ILE A 325 -20.74 -32.24 -12.77
C ILE A 325 -20.58 -30.78 -12.31
N SER A 326 -21.54 -30.28 -11.53
CA SER A 326 -21.48 -28.90 -10.99
C SER A 326 -20.28 -28.70 -10.05
N LEU A 327 -19.97 -29.70 -9.22
CA LEU A 327 -18.82 -29.67 -8.33
C LEU A 327 -17.50 -29.70 -9.12
N PHE A 328 -17.41 -30.50 -10.16
CA PHE A 328 -16.23 -30.55 -11.04
C PHE A 328 -16.02 -29.21 -11.75
N MET A 329 -17.09 -28.57 -12.24
CA MET A 329 -17.05 -27.19 -12.76
C MET A 329 -16.50 -26.21 -11.72
N ALA A 330 -16.97 -26.31 -10.47
CA ALA A 330 -16.49 -25.47 -9.37
C ALA A 330 -14.99 -25.61 -9.17
N LEU A 331 -14.46 -26.83 -9.15
CA LEU A 331 -13.03 -27.10 -9.01
C LEU A 331 -12.20 -26.52 -10.17
N VAL A 332 -12.68 -26.68 -11.41
CA VAL A 332 -12.04 -26.10 -12.60
C VAL A 332 -12.03 -24.57 -12.53
N SER A 333 -13.12 -23.95 -12.07
CA SER A 333 -13.20 -22.49 -11.90
C SER A 333 -12.24 -22.00 -10.81
N ILE A 334 -12.11 -22.70 -9.70
CA ILE A 334 -11.13 -22.37 -8.64
C ILE A 334 -9.70 -22.52 -9.19
N LEU A 335 -9.41 -23.57 -9.96
CA LEU A 335 -8.11 -23.73 -10.60
C LEU A 335 -7.79 -22.56 -11.54
N LEU A 336 -8.77 -22.09 -12.32
CA LEU A 336 -8.63 -20.93 -13.19
C LEU A 336 -8.24 -19.67 -12.36
N VAL A 337 -8.92 -19.42 -11.23
CA VAL A 337 -8.59 -18.32 -10.31
C VAL A 337 -7.14 -18.43 -9.82
N LEU A 338 -6.68 -19.63 -9.45
CA LEU A 338 -5.31 -19.85 -8.96
C LEU A 338 -4.25 -19.61 -10.04
N VAL A 339 -4.52 -20.02 -11.29
CA VAL A 339 -3.62 -19.82 -12.44
C VAL A 339 -3.45 -18.32 -12.73
N TYR A 340 -4.53 -17.54 -12.68
CA TYR A 340 -4.49 -16.11 -12.96
C TYR A 340 -3.99 -15.25 -11.80
N LYS A 341 -3.79 -15.81 -10.60
CA LYS A 341 -3.32 -15.10 -9.42
C LYS A 341 -1.99 -14.37 -9.64
N GLN A 342 -1.00 -15.03 -10.24
CA GLN A 342 0.33 -14.43 -10.46
C GLN A 342 0.33 -13.36 -11.56
N PRO A 343 -0.31 -13.56 -12.74
CA PRO A 343 -0.48 -12.50 -13.73
C PRO A 343 -1.12 -11.24 -13.16
N TYR A 344 -2.21 -11.36 -12.40
CA TYR A 344 -2.86 -10.21 -11.79
C TYR A 344 -1.98 -9.50 -10.77
N LYS A 345 -1.26 -10.24 -9.92
CA LYS A 345 -0.35 -9.65 -8.96
C LYS A 345 0.71 -8.77 -9.65
N ARG A 346 1.36 -9.30 -10.70
CA ARG A 346 2.39 -8.56 -11.43
C ARG A 346 1.86 -7.29 -12.08
N ILE A 347 0.72 -7.41 -12.79
CA ILE A 347 0.17 -6.25 -13.49
C ILE A 347 -0.33 -5.19 -12.52
N ASN A 348 -0.81 -5.58 -11.36
CA ASN A 348 -1.26 -4.65 -10.33
C ASN A 348 -0.08 -3.90 -9.69
N GLU A 349 1.03 -4.61 -9.41
CA GLU A 349 2.27 -3.99 -8.94
C GLU A 349 2.83 -2.98 -9.96
N GLU A 350 2.87 -3.33 -11.26
CA GLU A 350 3.26 -2.43 -12.36
C GLU A 350 2.31 -1.22 -12.45
N SER A 351 1.00 -1.45 -12.38
CA SER A 351 -0.02 -0.39 -12.46
C SER A 351 0.10 0.61 -11.33
N MET A 352 0.28 0.15 -10.10
CA MET A 352 0.47 1.02 -8.94
C MET A 352 1.75 1.86 -9.04
N ALA A 353 2.86 1.26 -9.47
CA ALA A 353 4.11 1.98 -9.66
C ALA A 353 3.99 3.06 -10.74
N GLN A 354 3.34 2.74 -11.87
CA GLN A 354 3.14 3.69 -12.97
C GLN A 354 2.15 4.80 -12.60
N SER A 355 1.08 4.49 -11.85
CA SER A 355 0.15 5.51 -11.34
C SER A 355 0.86 6.49 -10.39
N ALA A 356 1.76 6.00 -9.54
CA ALA A 356 2.56 6.84 -8.66
C ALA A 356 3.50 7.76 -9.46
N ALA A 357 4.15 7.25 -10.52
CA ALA A 357 5.01 8.03 -11.40
C ALA A 357 4.23 9.13 -12.14
N LEU A 358 3.08 8.78 -12.72
CA LEU A 358 2.19 9.73 -13.39
C LEU A 358 1.70 10.84 -12.46
N ASN A 359 1.23 10.47 -11.25
CA ASN A 359 0.80 11.44 -10.25
C ASN A 359 1.95 12.34 -9.79
N SER A 360 3.16 11.80 -9.62
CA SER A 360 4.33 12.60 -9.26
C SER A 360 4.68 13.61 -10.33
N GLN A 361 4.67 13.21 -11.61
CA GLN A 361 4.92 14.11 -12.75
C GLN A 361 3.86 15.23 -12.80
N MET A 362 2.58 14.88 -12.65
CA MET A 362 1.50 15.86 -12.65
C MET A 362 1.64 16.88 -11.50
N ILE A 363 1.93 16.42 -10.29
CA ILE A 363 2.14 17.30 -9.13
C ILE A 363 3.36 18.20 -9.34
N GLU A 364 4.44 17.69 -9.91
CA GLU A 364 5.66 18.45 -10.19
C GLU A 364 5.41 19.55 -11.23
N SER A 365 4.75 19.22 -12.35
CA SER A 365 4.40 20.18 -13.38
C SER A 365 3.45 21.28 -12.86
N LEU A 366 2.46 20.92 -12.03
CA LEU A 366 1.54 21.89 -11.42
C LEU A 366 2.22 22.78 -10.38
N ARG A 367 3.14 22.24 -9.56
CA ARG A 367 3.94 23.06 -8.62
C ARG A 367 4.88 24.00 -9.34
N GLY A 368 5.45 23.56 -10.46
CA GLY A 368 6.33 24.36 -11.30
C GLY A 368 5.62 25.21 -12.35
N ILE A 369 4.29 25.37 -12.28
CA ILE A 369 3.51 25.97 -13.37
C ILE A 369 3.96 27.39 -13.72
N GLU A 370 4.37 28.18 -12.74
CA GLU A 370 4.92 29.51 -12.95
C GLU A 370 6.19 29.44 -13.82
N THR A 371 7.10 28.53 -13.49
CA THR A 371 8.33 28.29 -14.27
C THR A 371 8.01 27.82 -15.69
N VAL A 372 7.03 26.92 -15.85
CA VAL A 372 6.58 26.45 -17.16
C VAL A 372 6.04 27.61 -17.99
N LYS A 373 5.19 28.45 -17.37
CA LYS A 373 4.58 29.62 -18.05
C LYS A 373 5.62 30.69 -18.39
N CYS A 374 6.52 31.02 -17.48
CA CYS A 374 7.58 32.02 -17.72
C CYS A 374 8.52 31.63 -18.86
N ASN A 375 8.72 30.33 -19.08
CA ASN A 375 9.61 29.82 -20.12
C ASN A 375 8.86 29.37 -21.40
N ALA A 376 7.54 29.54 -21.48
CA ALA A 376 6.69 29.08 -22.57
C ALA A 376 6.93 27.60 -22.92
N ASN A 377 7.08 26.74 -21.91
CA ASN A 377 7.49 25.34 -22.04
C ASN A 377 6.33 24.34 -21.88
N GLU A 378 5.09 24.80 -22.08
CA GLU A 378 3.87 24.00 -21.87
C GLU A 378 3.85 22.74 -22.73
N GLN A 379 4.31 22.85 -23.97
CA GLN A 379 4.30 21.70 -24.90
C GLN A 379 5.26 20.60 -24.44
N THR A 380 6.44 20.96 -23.96
CA THR A 380 7.42 19.98 -23.45
C THR A 380 6.88 19.26 -22.21
N GLU A 381 6.22 19.99 -21.30
CA GLU A 381 5.60 19.39 -20.13
C GLU A 381 4.42 18.49 -20.50
N LEU A 382 3.63 18.88 -21.49
CA LEU A 382 2.55 18.05 -22.02
C LEU A 382 3.10 16.75 -22.62
N ASP A 383 4.16 16.82 -23.42
CA ASP A 383 4.82 15.66 -24.03
C ASP A 383 5.41 14.72 -22.97
N ASN A 384 5.95 15.26 -21.86
CA ASN A 384 6.42 14.49 -20.72
C ASN A 384 5.27 13.73 -20.04
N LEU A 385 4.17 14.43 -19.77
CA LEU A 385 2.98 13.86 -19.15
C LEU A 385 2.34 12.80 -20.06
N GLU A 386 2.25 13.08 -21.38
CA GLU A 386 1.74 12.14 -22.37
C GLU A 386 2.53 10.84 -22.39
N ARG A 387 3.86 10.91 -22.32
CA ARG A 387 4.71 9.71 -22.27
C ARG A 387 4.39 8.83 -21.06
N GLU A 388 4.23 9.43 -19.89
CA GLU A 388 3.90 8.66 -18.67
C GLU A 388 2.45 8.13 -18.74
N TYR A 389 1.52 8.92 -19.27
CA TYR A 389 0.14 8.50 -19.49
C TYR A 389 0.04 7.33 -20.49
N MET A 390 0.79 7.37 -21.58
CA MET A 390 0.83 6.28 -22.57
C MET A 390 1.41 4.98 -21.99
N LYS A 391 2.37 5.06 -21.05
CA LYS A 391 2.83 3.88 -20.31
C LYS A 391 1.71 3.30 -19.43
N SER A 392 0.97 4.14 -18.72
CA SER A 392 -0.19 3.75 -17.91
C SER A 392 -1.27 3.07 -18.77
N LEU A 393 -1.59 3.63 -19.93
CA LEU A 393 -2.54 3.04 -20.88
C LEU A 393 -2.08 1.65 -21.39
N LYS A 394 -0.79 1.47 -21.68
CA LYS A 394 -0.25 0.17 -22.11
C LYS A 394 -0.41 -0.90 -21.01
N ILE A 395 -0.21 -0.53 -19.75
CA ILE A 395 -0.41 -1.43 -18.60
C ILE A 395 -1.90 -1.74 -18.46
N SER A 396 -2.78 -0.73 -18.56
CA SER A 396 -4.23 -0.90 -18.50
C SER A 396 -4.74 -1.82 -19.61
N LEU A 397 -4.26 -1.66 -20.85
CA LEU A 397 -4.58 -2.55 -21.97
C LEU A 397 -4.13 -3.99 -21.71
N ARG A 398 -2.94 -4.19 -21.11
CA ARG A 398 -2.46 -5.52 -20.74
C ARG A 398 -3.34 -6.14 -19.65
N SER A 399 -3.73 -5.35 -18.64
CA SER A 399 -4.66 -5.75 -17.59
C SER A 399 -6.01 -6.17 -18.18
N SER A 400 -6.58 -5.35 -19.06
CA SER A 400 -7.85 -5.63 -19.73
C SER A 400 -7.79 -6.91 -20.58
N ARG A 401 -6.67 -7.13 -21.29
CA ARG A 401 -6.47 -8.39 -22.05
C ARG A 401 -6.47 -9.61 -21.14
N ILE A 402 -5.77 -9.57 -20.00
CA ILE A 402 -5.73 -10.66 -19.03
C ILE A 402 -7.15 -10.92 -18.51
N SER A 403 -7.87 -9.90 -18.09
CA SER A 403 -9.24 -10.00 -17.58
C SER A 403 -10.21 -10.54 -18.64
N THR A 404 -10.16 -9.99 -19.86
CA THR A 404 -11.02 -10.46 -20.96
C THR A 404 -10.72 -11.91 -21.34
N THR A 405 -9.43 -12.32 -21.38
CA THR A 405 -9.05 -13.69 -21.68
C THR A 405 -9.52 -14.66 -20.59
N GLN A 406 -9.37 -14.28 -19.31
CA GLN A 406 -9.90 -15.06 -18.19
C GLN A 406 -11.43 -15.19 -18.27
N GLY A 407 -12.13 -14.07 -18.55
CA GLY A 407 -13.58 -14.04 -18.69
C GLY A 407 -14.05 -14.92 -19.85
N LEU A 408 -13.35 -14.90 -20.99
CA LEU A 408 -13.64 -15.73 -22.14
C LEU A 408 -13.49 -17.22 -21.81
N ILE A 409 -12.37 -17.61 -21.19
CA ILE A 409 -12.12 -19.00 -20.77
C ILE A 409 -13.19 -19.44 -19.76
N SER A 410 -13.51 -18.60 -18.78
CA SER A 410 -14.56 -18.86 -17.79
C SER A 410 -15.93 -19.05 -18.44
N SER A 411 -16.27 -18.25 -19.45
CA SER A 411 -17.52 -18.37 -20.19
C SER A 411 -17.58 -19.67 -20.99
N PHE A 412 -16.49 -20.06 -21.64
CA PHE A 412 -16.44 -21.37 -22.35
C PHE A 412 -16.61 -22.54 -21.38
N ILE A 413 -15.93 -22.50 -20.24
CA ILE A 413 -16.06 -23.52 -19.20
C ILE A 413 -17.52 -23.58 -18.74
N SER A 414 -18.11 -22.44 -18.36
CA SER A 414 -19.50 -22.36 -17.87
C SER A 414 -20.51 -22.87 -18.90
N THR A 415 -20.37 -22.44 -20.16
CA THR A 415 -21.26 -22.88 -21.26
C THR A 415 -21.10 -24.35 -21.53
N GLY A 416 -19.88 -24.88 -21.59
CA GLY A 416 -19.63 -26.31 -21.80
C GLY A 416 -20.24 -27.20 -20.71
N PHE A 417 -20.06 -26.80 -19.44
CA PHE A 417 -20.66 -27.50 -18.31
C PHE A 417 -22.19 -27.37 -18.28
N SER A 418 -22.74 -26.21 -18.66
CA SER A 418 -24.19 -26.00 -18.77
C SER A 418 -24.79 -26.96 -19.83
N MET A 419 -24.13 -27.06 -21.00
CA MET A 419 -24.55 -27.99 -22.05
C MET A 419 -24.45 -29.45 -21.60
N LEU A 420 -23.36 -29.81 -20.91
CA LEU A 420 -23.19 -31.18 -20.37
C LEU A 420 -24.26 -31.49 -19.32
N THR A 421 -24.52 -30.58 -18.40
CA THR A 421 -25.57 -30.71 -17.38
C THR A 421 -26.95 -30.84 -18.03
N THR A 422 -27.22 -30.07 -19.08
CA THR A 422 -28.47 -30.14 -19.83
C THR A 422 -28.60 -31.48 -20.55
N TYR A 423 -27.55 -31.95 -21.24
CA TYR A 423 -27.56 -33.24 -21.92
C TYR A 423 -27.82 -34.40 -20.96
N VAL A 424 -27.06 -34.46 -19.85
CA VAL A 424 -27.21 -35.53 -18.85
C VAL A 424 -28.57 -35.43 -18.16
N GLY A 425 -29.02 -34.23 -17.81
CA GLY A 425 -30.32 -33.99 -17.14
C GLY A 425 -31.51 -34.41 -18.04
N ILE A 426 -31.51 -33.99 -19.30
CA ILE A 426 -32.56 -34.38 -20.25
C ILE A 426 -32.51 -35.89 -20.54
N SER A 427 -31.30 -36.47 -20.64
CA SER A 427 -31.18 -37.94 -20.81
C SER A 427 -31.83 -38.71 -19.65
N GLN A 428 -31.63 -38.24 -18.40
CA GLN A 428 -32.26 -38.82 -17.22
C GLN A 428 -33.79 -38.62 -17.23
N VAL A 429 -34.26 -37.47 -17.72
CA VAL A 429 -35.72 -37.26 -17.90
C VAL A 429 -36.30 -38.21 -18.91
N LEU A 430 -35.64 -38.43 -20.06
CA LEU A 430 -36.09 -39.38 -21.10
C LEU A 430 -36.07 -40.81 -20.59
N ASN A 431 -35.14 -41.18 -19.71
CA ASN A 431 -35.08 -42.51 -19.08
C ASN A 431 -36.07 -42.68 -17.91
N GLY A 432 -36.82 -41.61 -17.52
CA GLY A 432 -37.76 -41.67 -16.42
C GLY A 432 -37.14 -41.64 -15.01
N GLU A 433 -35.82 -41.36 -14.93
CA GLU A 433 -35.10 -41.26 -13.64
C GLU A 433 -35.35 -39.93 -12.92
N MET A 434 -35.79 -38.90 -13.66
CA MET A 434 -36.07 -37.56 -13.17
C MET A 434 -37.25 -36.93 -13.90
N THR A 435 -38.03 -36.09 -13.23
CA THR A 435 -39.08 -35.32 -13.89
C THR A 435 -38.51 -34.10 -14.59
N LEU A 436 -39.22 -33.58 -15.59
CA LEU A 436 -38.80 -32.34 -16.30
C LEU A 436 -38.78 -31.14 -15.32
N GLY A 437 -39.79 -31.04 -14.46
CA GLY A 437 -39.81 -30.00 -13.42
C GLY A 437 -38.68 -30.15 -12.37
N GLY A 438 -38.33 -31.39 -12.04
CA GLY A 438 -37.16 -31.70 -11.21
C GLY A 438 -35.85 -31.19 -11.83
N PHE A 439 -35.66 -31.43 -13.15
CA PHE A 439 -34.49 -30.90 -13.88
C PHE A 439 -34.49 -29.36 -13.93
N MET A 440 -35.63 -28.72 -14.17
CA MET A 440 -35.75 -27.24 -14.17
C MET A 440 -35.44 -26.66 -12.80
N ALA A 441 -35.93 -27.30 -11.72
CA ALA A 441 -35.58 -26.86 -10.36
C ALA A 441 -34.09 -27.03 -10.05
N PHE A 442 -33.48 -28.15 -10.47
CA PHE A 442 -32.05 -28.40 -10.35
C PHE A 442 -31.24 -27.31 -11.07
N SER A 443 -31.59 -27.01 -12.33
CA SER A 443 -30.93 -26.01 -13.15
C SER A 443 -30.98 -24.61 -12.49
N THR A 444 -32.13 -24.22 -11.96
CA THR A 444 -32.31 -22.96 -11.23
C THR A 444 -31.45 -22.93 -9.98
N LEU A 445 -31.46 -23.99 -9.17
CA LEU A 445 -30.64 -24.07 -7.95
C LEU A 445 -29.13 -24.15 -8.24
N SER A 446 -28.75 -24.77 -9.35
CA SER A 446 -27.35 -24.85 -9.78
C SER A 446 -26.75 -23.46 -10.01
N SER A 447 -27.54 -22.49 -10.45
CA SER A 447 -27.07 -21.10 -10.58
C SER A 447 -26.71 -20.45 -9.23
N TYR A 448 -27.45 -20.75 -8.15
CA TYR A 448 -27.11 -20.30 -6.80
C TYR A 448 -25.83 -20.95 -6.25
N PHE A 449 -25.48 -22.15 -6.73
CA PHE A 449 -24.22 -22.81 -6.40
C PHE A 449 -23.04 -22.26 -7.20
N THR A 450 -23.24 -21.92 -8.48
CA THR A 450 -22.15 -21.48 -9.38
C THR A 450 -21.92 -19.98 -9.38
N SER A 451 -22.92 -19.15 -9.08
CA SER A 451 -22.81 -17.68 -9.02
C SER A 451 -21.71 -17.18 -8.06
N PRO A 452 -21.54 -17.74 -6.83
CA PRO A 452 -20.43 -17.41 -5.95
C PRO A 452 -19.04 -17.58 -6.56
N LEU A 453 -18.87 -18.57 -7.42
CA LEU A 453 -17.58 -18.83 -8.08
C LEU A 453 -17.26 -17.74 -9.10
N SER A 454 -18.26 -17.26 -9.82
CA SER A 454 -18.11 -16.14 -10.75
C SER A 454 -17.76 -14.85 -10.00
N ASN A 455 -18.36 -14.62 -8.84
CA ASN A 455 -18.04 -13.50 -7.95
C ASN A 455 -16.57 -13.55 -7.49
N LEU A 456 -16.05 -14.73 -7.11
CA LEU A 456 -14.66 -14.92 -6.72
C LEU A 456 -13.67 -14.48 -7.81
N ILE A 457 -14.00 -14.74 -9.08
CA ILE A 457 -13.19 -14.29 -10.23
C ILE A 457 -13.15 -12.76 -10.26
N GLY A 458 -14.30 -12.10 -10.12
CA GLY A 458 -14.40 -10.62 -10.08
C GLY A 458 -13.66 -9.99 -8.92
N LEU A 459 -13.67 -10.64 -7.75
CA LEU A 459 -13.01 -10.16 -6.53
C LEU A 459 -11.49 -10.36 -6.54
N GLN A 460 -10.94 -11.17 -7.45
CA GLN A 460 -9.53 -11.53 -7.45
C GLN A 460 -8.59 -10.32 -7.54
N MET A 461 -8.90 -9.34 -8.41
CA MET A 461 -8.13 -8.10 -8.52
C MET A 461 -8.20 -7.27 -7.24
N GLN A 462 -9.41 -7.08 -6.72
CA GLN A 462 -9.65 -6.29 -5.51
C GLN A 462 -8.91 -6.87 -4.30
N ILE A 463 -8.90 -8.20 -4.14
CA ILE A 463 -8.16 -8.87 -3.05
C ILE A 463 -6.64 -8.66 -3.19
N GLN A 464 -6.09 -8.62 -4.41
CA GLN A 464 -4.66 -8.33 -4.62
C GLN A 464 -4.35 -6.88 -4.27
N GLU A 465 -5.16 -5.94 -4.74
CA GLU A 465 -5.04 -4.51 -4.42
C GLU A 465 -5.09 -4.27 -2.91
N ALA A 466 -6.07 -4.86 -2.22
CA ALA A 466 -6.17 -4.81 -0.77
C ALA A 466 -4.93 -5.30 -0.05
N SER A 467 -4.37 -6.41 -0.51
CA SER A 467 -3.18 -6.99 0.13
C SER A 467 -1.98 -6.05 0.04
N ILE A 468 -1.86 -5.26 -1.02
CA ILE A 468 -0.80 -4.27 -1.20
C ILE A 468 -1.09 -3.04 -0.35
N SER A 469 -2.31 -2.49 -0.44
CA SER A 469 -2.74 -1.33 0.36
C SER A 469 -2.63 -1.60 1.86
N MET A 470 -3.01 -2.81 2.30
CA MET A 470 -2.86 -3.24 3.69
C MET A 470 -1.39 -3.24 4.14
N LYS A 471 -0.46 -3.75 3.32
CA LYS A 471 0.97 -3.73 3.63
C LYS A 471 1.48 -2.30 3.80
N ARG A 472 1.08 -1.40 2.89
CA ARG A 472 1.48 0.01 2.92
C ARG A 472 0.91 0.76 4.13
N LEU A 473 -0.34 0.51 4.47
CA LEU A 473 -0.97 1.14 5.65
C LEU A 473 -0.30 0.67 6.94
N THR A 474 0.04 -0.64 7.03
CA THR A 474 0.76 -1.19 8.18
C THR A 474 2.08 -0.48 8.41
N GLU A 475 2.80 -0.14 7.35
CA GLU A 475 4.09 0.55 7.45
C GLU A 475 3.98 1.91 8.15
N ILE A 476 2.83 2.59 8.05
CA ILE A 476 2.56 3.84 8.77
C ILE A 476 2.04 3.55 10.17
N MET A 477 1.08 2.63 10.31
CA MET A 477 0.46 2.32 11.59
C MET A 477 1.40 1.65 12.60
N ASP A 478 2.46 1.01 12.12
CA ASP A 478 3.51 0.42 12.97
C ASP A 478 4.63 1.43 13.30
N TYR A 479 4.57 2.67 12.77
CA TYR A 479 5.52 3.72 13.13
C TYR A 479 5.17 4.23 14.54
N PRO A 480 6.13 4.30 15.47
CA PRO A 480 5.83 4.72 16.84
C PRO A 480 5.29 6.15 16.89
N ALA A 481 4.24 6.35 17.67
CA ALA A 481 3.69 7.68 17.92
C ALA A 481 4.68 8.51 18.77
N GLU A 482 4.62 9.83 18.65
CA GLU A 482 5.54 10.75 19.31
C GLU A 482 5.51 10.63 20.84
N ASN A 483 4.38 10.24 21.41
CA ASN A 483 4.18 10.09 22.85
C ASN A 483 4.30 8.63 23.34
N GLU A 484 4.59 7.67 22.47
CA GLU A 484 4.94 6.29 22.87
C GLU A 484 6.39 6.20 23.35
N THR A 485 6.77 7.08 24.27
CA THR A 485 8.01 6.92 25.04
C THR A 485 7.90 5.71 25.95
N ALA A 486 9.02 5.01 26.13
CA ALA A 486 9.15 3.76 26.87
C ALA A 486 8.14 3.64 28.03
N GLU A 487 7.32 2.61 27.97
CA GLU A 487 6.35 2.27 29.02
C GLU A 487 7.02 2.40 30.41
N GLY A 488 6.60 3.39 31.20
CA GLY A 488 6.99 3.55 32.58
C GLY A 488 7.77 4.81 32.97
N MET A 489 8.11 5.74 32.06
CA MET A 489 8.63 7.04 32.46
C MET A 489 7.48 8.05 32.56
N GLU A 490 7.16 8.50 33.79
CA GLU A 490 6.33 9.67 34.02
C GLU A 490 7.08 10.88 33.48
N GLN A 491 6.54 11.51 32.41
CA GLN A 491 7.09 12.75 31.88
C GLN A 491 6.59 13.92 32.72
N SER A 492 7.49 14.84 33.05
CA SER A 492 7.16 16.09 33.74
C SER A 492 6.37 17.03 32.84
N GLU A 493 5.47 17.80 33.39
CA GLU A 493 4.72 18.82 32.66
C GLU A 493 5.42 20.19 32.84
N MET A 494 5.64 20.89 31.72
CA MET A 494 6.18 22.25 31.69
C MET A 494 5.03 23.25 31.70
N GLU A 495 4.81 23.96 32.78
CA GLU A 495 3.79 25.00 32.84
C GLU A 495 4.22 26.28 32.11
N LYS A 496 5.45 26.75 32.38
CA LYS A 496 6.06 27.94 31.80
C LYS A 496 7.57 27.82 31.75
N VAL A 497 8.18 28.64 30.89
CA VAL A 497 9.64 28.85 30.87
C VAL A 497 9.95 30.08 31.72
N GLU A 498 10.43 29.88 32.96
CA GLU A 498 10.75 30.95 33.91
C GLU A 498 12.26 31.02 34.24
N GLY A 499 12.98 29.90 34.02
CA GLY A 499 14.42 29.80 34.21
C GLY A 499 15.23 29.99 32.93
N ASP A 500 16.52 29.76 33.05
CA ASP A 500 17.45 29.80 31.94
C ASP A 500 17.22 28.63 30.98
N ILE A 501 17.60 28.81 29.71
CA ILE A 501 17.68 27.74 28.72
C ILE A 501 19.15 27.50 28.41
N GLU A 502 19.64 26.31 28.68
CA GLU A 502 21.05 25.95 28.52
C GLU A 502 21.24 24.87 27.47
N PHE A 503 22.11 25.11 26.49
CA PHE A 503 22.63 24.11 25.57
C PHE A 503 23.99 23.68 26.07
N LYS A 504 24.19 22.38 26.30
CA LYS A 504 25.41 21.79 26.86
C LYS A 504 25.98 20.80 25.88
N ASP A 505 27.01 21.19 25.15
CA ASP A 505 27.78 20.37 24.21
C ASP A 505 26.88 19.69 23.14
N VAL A 506 25.88 20.41 22.63
CA VAL A 506 24.83 19.86 21.77
C VAL A 506 25.34 19.61 20.37
N THR A 507 25.26 18.36 19.94
CA THR A 507 25.52 17.93 18.56
C THR A 507 24.23 17.40 17.93
N PHE A 508 23.94 17.85 16.71
CA PHE A 508 22.76 17.40 15.97
C PHE A 508 22.99 17.40 14.46
N ARG A 509 22.48 16.37 13.78
CA ARG A 509 22.46 16.26 12.32
C ARG A 509 21.11 15.79 11.78
N TYR A 510 20.75 16.26 10.60
CA TYR A 510 19.59 15.77 9.87
C TYR A 510 19.96 14.51 9.09
N GLY A 511 19.47 13.36 9.55
CA GLY A 511 19.82 12.07 8.94
C GLY A 511 21.32 11.77 9.01
N ASN A 512 21.94 11.44 7.90
CA ASN A 512 23.40 11.14 7.83
C ASN A 512 24.19 12.26 7.15
N ARG A 513 23.78 13.50 7.31
CA ARG A 513 24.47 14.70 6.79
C ARG A 513 25.55 15.18 7.75
N ALA A 514 26.32 16.16 7.30
CA ALA A 514 27.21 16.91 8.19
C ALA A 514 26.41 17.49 9.37
N PRO A 515 26.99 17.60 10.57
CA PRO A 515 26.33 18.19 11.72
C PRO A 515 25.78 19.58 11.39
N ALA A 516 24.55 19.83 11.78
CA ALA A 516 23.92 21.14 11.71
C ALA A 516 24.26 21.97 12.96
N LEU A 517 24.48 21.28 14.07
CA LEU A 517 25.09 21.79 15.29
C LEU A 517 26.22 20.84 15.67
N ASP A 518 27.37 21.36 16.03
CA ASP A 518 28.58 20.62 16.36
C ASP A 518 29.18 21.14 17.66
N HIS A 519 29.00 20.40 18.75
CA HIS A 519 29.46 20.73 20.11
C HIS A 519 29.08 22.16 20.54
N VAL A 520 27.80 22.56 20.37
CA VAL A 520 27.31 23.89 20.64
C VAL A 520 26.90 24.06 22.11
N SER A 521 27.49 25.03 22.79
CA SER A 521 27.17 25.38 24.18
C SER A 521 26.89 26.88 24.32
N PHE A 522 25.73 27.22 24.88
CA PHE A 522 25.37 28.62 25.24
C PHE A 522 24.18 28.64 26.18
N THR A 523 23.95 29.79 26.82
CA THR A 523 22.84 30.01 27.75
C THR A 523 21.98 31.17 27.27
N ILE A 524 20.67 31.00 27.32
CA ILE A 524 19.66 32.05 27.17
C ILE A 524 19.15 32.39 28.57
N PRO A 525 19.59 33.52 29.17
CA PRO A 525 19.17 33.89 30.53
C PRO A 525 17.68 34.20 30.60
N ALA A 526 17.05 33.85 31.71
CA ALA A 526 15.64 34.13 31.97
C ALA A 526 15.29 35.61 31.75
N GLY A 527 14.18 35.87 31.08
CA GLY A 527 13.67 37.21 30.80
C GLY A 527 14.51 38.07 29.85
N LYS A 528 15.57 37.52 29.25
CA LYS A 528 16.42 38.27 28.29
C LYS A 528 16.01 37.97 26.84
N LYS A 529 16.25 38.95 25.96
CA LYS A 529 16.15 38.79 24.51
C LYS A 529 17.53 38.42 23.97
N VAL A 530 17.59 37.28 23.29
CA VAL A 530 18.82 36.76 22.65
C VAL A 530 18.62 36.70 21.15
N ALA A 531 19.60 37.21 20.38
CA ALA A 531 19.62 37.13 18.94
C ALA A 531 20.67 36.12 18.49
N LEU A 532 20.26 35.13 17.66
CA LEU A 532 21.14 34.18 17.01
C LEU A 532 21.55 34.75 15.65
N VAL A 533 22.81 35.10 15.46
CA VAL A 533 23.36 35.71 14.24
C VAL A 533 24.29 34.73 13.55
N GLY A 534 24.26 34.71 12.24
CA GLY A 534 25.11 33.82 11.44
C GLY A 534 24.63 33.69 9.99
N SER A 535 25.47 33.09 9.13
CA SER A 535 25.15 32.85 7.73
C SER A 535 23.94 31.90 7.54
N SER A 536 23.37 31.86 6.33
CA SER A 536 22.34 30.87 6.02
C SER A 536 22.93 29.45 6.16
N GLY A 537 22.20 28.55 6.82
CA GLY A 537 22.68 27.19 7.09
C GLY A 537 23.51 27.00 8.37
N SER A 538 23.78 28.05 9.16
CA SER A 538 24.56 27.96 10.41
C SER A 538 23.81 27.32 11.60
N GLY A 539 22.69 26.66 11.40
CA GLY A 539 21.99 25.94 12.47
C GLY A 539 20.97 26.75 13.30
N LYS A 540 20.75 28.04 13.01
CA LYS A 540 19.81 28.91 13.81
C LYS A 540 18.40 28.30 13.94
N SER A 541 17.80 27.87 12.84
CA SER A 541 16.48 27.26 12.86
C SER A 541 16.49 25.83 13.45
N THR A 542 17.66 25.19 13.51
CA THR A 542 17.81 23.89 14.17
C THR A 542 17.69 24.01 15.67
N ILE A 543 18.26 25.07 16.27
CA ILE A 543 18.14 25.37 17.69
C ILE A 543 16.67 25.48 18.11
N THR A 544 15.86 26.25 17.36
CA THR A 544 14.42 26.37 17.66
C THR A 544 13.65 25.07 17.50
N LYS A 545 14.01 24.22 16.52
CA LYS A 545 13.38 22.92 16.32
C LYS A 545 13.73 21.92 17.42
N LEU A 546 14.93 21.96 17.97
CA LEU A 546 15.33 21.16 19.13
C LEU A 546 14.58 21.61 20.38
N LEU A 547 14.44 22.93 20.63
CA LEU A 547 13.66 23.48 21.75
C LEU A 547 12.17 23.04 21.69
N LEU A 548 11.59 22.92 20.49
CA LEU A 548 10.22 22.41 20.31
C LEU A 548 10.11 20.88 20.37
N LYS A 549 11.20 20.18 20.67
CA LYS A 549 11.27 18.71 20.64
C LYS A 549 10.73 18.12 19.34
N TYR A 550 11.03 18.77 18.19
CA TYR A 550 10.78 18.18 16.87
C TYR A 550 11.83 17.11 16.52
N TYR A 551 12.98 17.23 17.13
CA TYR A 551 14.12 16.32 17.04
C TYR A 551 14.83 16.27 18.40
N ASP A 552 15.47 15.15 18.69
CA ASP A 552 16.34 14.99 19.84
C ASP A 552 17.80 15.25 19.44
N PRO A 553 18.65 15.82 20.31
CA PRO A 553 20.07 15.94 20.05
C PRO A 553 20.71 14.56 19.90
N GLU A 554 21.80 14.48 19.11
CA GLU A 554 22.58 13.23 18.96
C GLU A 554 23.51 13.04 20.15
N ASP A 555 24.13 14.13 20.61
CA ASP A 555 24.96 14.19 21.81
C ASP A 555 24.69 15.54 22.52
N GLY A 556 25.00 15.58 23.81
CA GLY A 556 24.78 16.74 24.68
C GLY A 556 23.36 16.82 25.23
N GLU A 557 23.08 17.89 25.97
CA GLU A 557 21.82 18.09 26.69
C GLU A 557 21.29 19.51 26.49
N ILE A 558 19.98 19.65 26.57
CA ILE A 558 19.27 20.93 26.56
C ILE A 558 18.48 21.02 27.86
N ASP A 559 18.80 21.96 28.72
CA ASP A 559 18.07 22.19 29.96
C ASP A 559 17.16 23.41 29.85
N VAL A 560 15.97 23.28 30.42
CA VAL A 560 14.99 24.38 30.55
C VAL A 560 14.51 24.40 31.99
N ASN A 561 14.56 25.55 32.66
CA ASN A 561 14.25 25.67 34.07
C ASN A 561 15.13 24.78 34.97
N GLY A 562 16.35 24.42 34.55
CA GLY A 562 17.25 23.53 35.27
C GLY A 562 16.90 22.02 35.19
N VAL A 563 15.96 21.64 34.33
CA VAL A 563 15.56 20.26 34.08
C VAL A 563 15.82 19.92 32.62
N ASN A 564 16.30 18.69 32.36
CA ASN A 564 16.56 18.24 30.99
C ASN A 564 15.27 18.25 30.17
N LEU A 565 15.31 18.86 28.97
CA LEU A 565 14.19 18.98 28.06
C LEU A 565 13.61 17.61 27.67
N ALA A 566 14.43 16.55 27.64
CA ALA A 566 14.00 15.19 27.36
C ALA A 566 12.96 14.66 28.37
N GLU A 567 13.00 15.13 29.61
CA GLU A 567 12.12 14.68 30.70
C GLU A 567 10.71 15.29 30.62
N TYR A 568 10.54 16.40 29.88
CA TYR A 568 9.24 17.04 29.71
C TYR A 568 8.40 16.35 28.63
N SER A 569 7.06 16.40 28.78
CA SER A 569 6.15 15.97 27.71
C SER A 569 6.22 16.91 26.51
N ASN A 570 6.17 16.35 25.28
CA ASN A 570 6.22 17.15 24.04
C ASN A 570 5.08 18.17 23.97
N HIS A 571 3.91 17.79 24.51
CA HIS A 571 2.74 18.64 24.53
C HIS A 571 2.90 19.83 25.47
N SER A 572 3.46 19.64 26.68
CA SER A 572 3.67 20.72 27.64
C SER A 572 4.71 21.71 27.13
N VAL A 573 5.82 21.23 26.57
CA VAL A 573 6.86 22.08 25.96
C VAL A 573 6.28 22.98 24.87
N ARG A 574 5.51 22.40 23.95
CA ARG A 574 4.90 23.16 22.84
C ARG A 574 3.78 24.11 23.28
N ARG A 575 3.18 23.90 24.45
CA ARG A 575 2.25 24.84 25.08
C ARG A 575 2.97 26.01 25.75
N ALA A 576 4.13 25.73 26.35
CA ALA A 576 4.93 26.76 27.06
C ALA A 576 5.75 27.65 26.11
N ILE A 577 6.05 27.19 24.89
CA ILE A 577 6.90 27.88 23.91
C ILE A 577 6.07 28.29 22.68
N ALA A 578 5.97 29.60 22.42
CA ALA A 578 5.39 30.12 21.19
C ALA A 578 6.46 30.18 20.08
N TYR A 579 6.13 29.65 18.92
CA TYR A 579 7.01 29.62 17.75
C TYR A 579 6.40 30.34 16.56
N VAL A 580 7.16 31.29 15.99
CA VAL A 580 6.79 32.00 14.76
C VAL A 580 7.74 31.53 13.64
N PRO A 581 7.26 30.68 12.71
CA PRO A 581 8.09 30.19 11.61
C PRO A 581 8.33 31.26 10.54
N GLN A 582 9.35 31.08 9.70
CA GLN A 582 9.63 31.94 8.56
C GLN A 582 8.48 31.91 7.53
N ASN A 583 7.94 30.75 7.25
CA ASN A 583 6.78 30.57 6.39
C ASN A 583 5.59 30.21 7.27
N VAL A 584 4.57 31.06 7.27
CA VAL A 584 3.34 30.85 8.04
C VAL A 584 2.28 30.29 7.12
N GLU A 585 1.72 29.14 7.50
CA GLU A 585 0.57 28.52 6.83
C GLU A 585 -0.72 28.97 7.53
N LEU A 586 -1.66 29.53 6.76
CA LEU A 586 -3.00 29.87 7.24
C LEU A 586 -3.99 28.80 6.80
N PHE A 587 -4.85 28.40 7.73
CA PHE A 587 -5.94 27.50 7.43
C PHE A 587 -7.07 28.26 6.70
N SER A 588 -7.79 27.55 5.81
CA SER A 588 -8.97 28.09 5.13
C SER A 588 -10.15 28.22 6.11
N LYS A 589 -9.97 29.13 7.07
CA LYS A 589 -10.93 29.47 8.15
C LYS A 589 -11.00 30.99 8.27
N THR A 590 -11.84 31.48 9.18
CA THR A 590 -11.89 32.91 9.49
C THR A 590 -10.57 33.39 10.10
N ILE A 591 -10.27 34.69 10.00
CA ILE A 591 -9.12 35.31 10.68
C ILE A 591 -9.20 35.06 12.18
N TYR A 592 -10.39 35.19 12.74
CA TYR A 592 -10.67 34.88 14.14
C TYR A 592 -10.25 33.44 14.51
N ASP A 593 -10.63 32.45 13.71
CA ASP A 593 -10.28 31.05 13.95
C ASP A 593 -8.77 30.76 13.77
N ASN A 594 -8.11 31.44 12.84
CA ASN A 594 -6.66 31.33 12.65
C ASN A 594 -5.88 31.92 13.84
N ILE A 595 -6.30 33.05 14.39
CA ILE A 595 -5.63 33.66 15.54
C ILE A 595 -5.81 32.84 16.81
N ARG A 596 -7.03 32.30 17.06
CA ARG A 596 -7.31 31.51 18.27
C ARG A 596 -6.88 30.06 18.22
N ILE A 597 -6.16 29.62 17.18
CA ILE A 597 -5.81 28.20 16.97
C ILE A 597 -5.05 27.59 18.16
N SER A 598 -4.26 28.38 18.88
CA SER A 598 -3.54 27.93 20.08
C SER A 598 -4.42 27.88 21.33
N ARG A 599 -5.56 28.58 21.35
CA ARG A 599 -6.50 28.65 22.46
C ARG A 599 -7.94 28.80 21.93
N MET A 600 -8.56 27.64 21.64
CA MET A 600 -9.86 27.56 20.95
C MET A 600 -11.02 28.16 21.73
N ASP A 601 -10.90 28.33 23.05
CA ASP A 601 -11.85 28.96 23.96
C ASP A 601 -11.69 30.48 24.07
N ALA A 602 -10.70 31.09 23.38
CA ALA A 602 -10.48 32.51 23.40
C ALA A 602 -11.68 33.31 22.87
N THR A 603 -12.09 34.32 23.61
CA THR A 603 -13.17 35.21 23.25
C THR A 603 -12.77 36.16 22.11
N LEU A 604 -13.75 36.79 21.46
CA LEU A 604 -13.50 37.75 20.38
C LEU A 604 -12.68 38.95 20.87
N ASP A 605 -12.90 39.38 22.10
CA ASP A 605 -12.18 40.53 22.67
C ASP A 605 -10.73 40.19 22.99
N GLU A 606 -10.45 38.99 23.49
CA GLU A 606 -9.08 38.49 23.66
C GLU A 606 -8.34 38.36 22.33
N VAL A 607 -9.02 37.89 21.28
CA VAL A 607 -8.44 37.80 19.92
C VAL A 607 -8.15 39.19 19.36
N LYS A 608 -9.03 40.18 19.56
CA LYS A 608 -8.79 41.59 19.18
C LYS A 608 -7.61 42.19 19.95
N GLU A 609 -7.49 41.92 21.24
CA GLU A 609 -6.35 42.38 22.05
C GLU A 609 -5.03 41.73 21.58
N ALA A 610 -5.04 40.44 21.26
CA ALA A 610 -3.88 39.75 20.68
C ALA A 610 -3.49 40.37 19.32
N ALA A 611 -4.46 40.66 18.46
CA ALA A 611 -4.24 41.31 17.18
C ALA A 611 -3.67 42.74 17.33
N LYS A 612 -4.15 43.51 18.32
CA LYS A 612 -3.57 44.82 18.64
C LYS A 612 -2.13 44.73 19.12
N LYS A 613 -1.81 43.78 20.02
CA LYS A 613 -0.44 43.53 20.50
C LYS A 613 0.52 43.12 19.38
N ALA A 614 0.00 42.44 18.34
CA ALA A 614 0.77 42.06 17.16
C ALA A 614 0.79 43.12 16.05
N ASP A 615 0.24 44.34 16.30
CA ASP A 615 0.09 45.43 15.32
C ASP A 615 -0.68 44.98 14.04
N ALA A 616 -1.56 44.01 14.18
CA ALA A 616 -2.34 43.42 13.08
C ALA A 616 -3.80 43.93 13.02
N HIS A 617 -4.30 44.53 14.11
CA HIS A 617 -5.72 44.89 14.27
C HIS A 617 -6.23 45.85 13.20
N GLU A 618 -5.43 46.89 12.88
CA GLU A 618 -5.86 47.91 11.93
C GLU A 618 -6.03 47.37 10.52
N PHE A 619 -5.08 46.57 10.01
CA PHE A 619 -5.25 46.00 8.67
C PHE A 619 -6.35 44.94 8.62
N ILE A 620 -6.52 44.14 9.70
CA ILE A 620 -7.62 43.14 9.76
C ILE A 620 -8.99 43.83 9.72
N ARG A 621 -9.11 44.99 10.33
CA ARG A 621 -10.36 45.76 10.33
C ARG A 621 -10.77 46.26 8.94
N HIS A 622 -9.82 46.41 8.02
CA HIS A 622 -10.07 46.85 6.64
C HIS A 622 -10.29 45.70 5.64
N LEU A 623 -10.17 44.45 6.07
CA LEU A 623 -10.50 43.27 5.29
C LEU A 623 -11.98 42.89 5.45
#